data_32dd6eae8bed413f7ca688b3554326ba
#
_entry.id   32dd6eae8bed413f7ca688b3554326ba
#
_cell.length_a   1.000
_cell.length_b   1.000
_cell.length_c   1.000
_cell.angle_alpha   90.00
_cell.angle_beta   90.00
_cell.angle_gamma   90.00
#
_symmetry.space_group_name_H-M   'P 1'
#
loop_
_entity.id
_entity.type
_entity.pdbx_description
1 polymer ?
#
loop_
_entity_poly.entity_id
_entity_poly.type
_entity_poly.pdbx_seq_one_letter_code
_entity_poly.pdbx_strand_id
1 'polypeptide(L)'
;PRVFACGNFLTTTGGHFLTSGHARECDGPYGYAEAIRDQIKHDVDHIKLNISGGIMGPRWDRHTESFLLPEEIETAFALCRQRTFPVMAHATNPEAVKMAIKLGAHTIEHAYITDEDCITDFVSSGTWYVPTLSISQLSPNLATTEHEKAWAARKQLAPDLVVRADAAAEEHRNSFQKALFAGVKMALGSDISPMHESALLELGLWVKCGATPWQALIAATKNAADMCGVGSELGTVEPGKLADLIVVA
;
A
#
# COMPACT_ATOMS: atom_id res chain seq x y z
N PRO A 1 17.48 11.07 -6.82
CA PRO A 1 16.47 10.03 -6.90
C PRO A 1 15.21 10.56 -7.58
N ARG A 2 14.49 9.69 -8.31
CA ARG A 2 13.15 9.98 -8.81
C ARG A 2 12.17 9.57 -7.74
N VAL A 3 11.24 10.47 -7.41
CA VAL A 3 10.24 10.27 -6.35
C VAL A 3 8.89 10.70 -6.89
N PHE A 4 7.87 9.88 -6.67
CA PHE A 4 6.47 10.23 -6.88
C PHE A 4 5.84 10.47 -5.52
N ALA A 5 5.21 11.62 -5.33
CA ALA A 5 4.73 12.06 -4.03
C ALA A 5 3.24 12.39 -4.04
N CYS A 6 2.55 12.01 -2.96
CA CYS A 6 1.14 12.33 -2.74
C CYS A 6 0.91 13.59 -1.89
N GLY A 7 1.95 14.19 -1.34
CA GLY A 7 1.78 15.21 -0.31
C GLY A 7 1.25 14.61 1.00
N ASN A 8 0.16 15.14 1.53
CA ASN A 8 -0.48 14.60 2.73
C ASN A 8 -1.41 13.43 2.41
N PHE A 9 -1.50 12.47 3.33
CA PHE A 9 -2.57 11.46 3.27
C PHE A 9 -3.91 12.13 3.62
N LEU A 10 -4.96 11.82 2.89
CA LEU A 10 -6.29 12.33 3.17
C LEU A 10 -7.07 11.27 3.94
N THR A 11 -7.61 11.64 5.09
CA THR A 11 -8.36 10.77 5.98
C THR A 11 -9.49 11.55 6.65
N THR A 12 -10.46 10.89 7.27
CA THR A 12 -11.50 11.56 8.05
C THR A 12 -10.98 11.97 9.43
N THR A 13 -11.69 12.85 10.15
CA THR A 13 -11.40 13.14 11.55
C THR A 13 -11.39 11.86 12.38
N GLY A 14 -10.32 11.61 13.12
CA GLY A 14 -10.12 10.34 13.82
C GLY A 14 -9.82 9.15 12.90
N GLY A 15 -9.45 9.35 11.65
CA GLY A 15 -9.11 8.30 10.72
C GLY A 15 -7.71 7.71 10.90
N HIS A 16 -7.25 6.97 9.89
CA HIS A 16 -5.99 6.24 9.97
C HIS A 16 -4.76 7.13 9.91
N PHE A 17 -3.75 6.77 10.69
CA PHE A 17 -2.38 7.30 10.66
C PHE A 17 -2.21 8.78 11.03
N LEU A 18 -3.10 9.33 11.85
CA LEU A 18 -3.05 10.73 12.29
C LEU A 18 -1.78 11.09 13.09
N THR A 19 -1.16 10.13 13.75
CA THR A 19 0.03 10.36 14.58
C THR A 19 1.29 10.65 13.77
N SER A 20 1.27 10.46 12.45
CA SER A 20 2.44 10.67 11.57
C SER A 20 2.78 12.15 11.36
N GLY A 21 1.83 13.06 11.59
CA GLY A 21 1.96 14.48 11.25
C GLY A 21 1.86 14.79 9.75
N HIS A 22 1.63 13.76 8.91
CA HIS A 22 1.50 13.89 7.46
C HIS A 22 0.07 13.62 6.95
N ALA A 23 -0.87 13.36 7.86
CA ALA A 23 -2.27 13.20 7.53
C ALA A 23 -3.00 14.56 7.54
N ARG A 24 -3.90 14.75 6.58
CA ARG A 24 -4.87 15.85 6.56
C ARG A 24 -6.25 15.28 6.82
N GLU A 25 -6.88 15.75 7.90
CA GLU A 25 -8.26 15.40 8.21
C GLU A 25 -9.21 16.14 7.29
N CYS A 26 -10.18 15.41 6.73
CA CYS A 26 -11.18 15.87 5.79
C CYS A 26 -12.52 15.25 6.18
N ASP A 27 -13.57 16.04 6.32
CA ASP A 27 -14.90 15.53 6.62
C ASP A 27 -15.90 16.04 5.58
N GLY A 28 -16.77 15.15 5.16
CA GLY A 28 -17.78 15.39 4.15
C GLY A 28 -17.20 15.58 2.73
N PRO A 29 -18.05 15.50 1.71
CA PRO A 29 -17.65 15.60 0.30
C PRO A 29 -16.86 16.86 -0.04
N TYR A 30 -17.23 17.99 0.55
CA TYR A 30 -16.57 19.27 0.30
C TYR A 30 -15.18 19.36 0.95
N GLY A 31 -15.00 18.75 2.14
CA GLY A 31 -13.69 18.67 2.80
C GLY A 31 -12.69 17.89 1.95
N TYR A 32 -13.10 16.73 1.43
CA TYR A 32 -12.27 15.94 0.50
C TYR A 32 -11.99 16.69 -0.80
N ALA A 33 -13.02 17.34 -1.37
CA ALA A 33 -12.85 18.10 -2.61
C ALA A 33 -11.88 19.28 -2.44
N GLU A 34 -11.92 19.98 -1.32
CA GLU A 34 -10.99 21.07 -0.99
C GLU A 34 -9.56 20.52 -0.85
N ALA A 35 -9.39 19.45 -0.05
CA ALA A 35 -8.09 18.85 0.22
C ALA A 35 -7.43 18.34 -1.07
N ILE A 36 -8.17 17.65 -1.94
CA ILE A 36 -7.66 17.14 -3.22
C ILE A 36 -7.22 18.29 -4.13
N ARG A 37 -8.02 19.36 -4.24
CA ARG A 37 -7.65 20.53 -5.04
C ARG A 37 -6.41 21.22 -4.52
N ASP A 38 -6.26 21.26 -3.21
CA ASP A 38 -5.07 21.83 -2.58
C ASP A 38 -3.81 20.97 -2.84
N GLN A 39 -3.90 19.64 -2.75
CA GLN A 39 -2.81 18.74 -3.14
C GLN A 39 -2.43 18.92 -4.62
N ILE A 40 -3.41 18.96 -5.52
CA ILE A 40 -3.17 19.17 -6.95
C ILE A 40 -2.51 20.54 -7.21
N LYS A 41 -2.90 21.58 -6.47
CA LYS A 41 -2.27 22.91 -6.53
C LYS A 41 -0.78 22.88 -6.15
N HIS A 42 -0.39 21.92 -5.30
CA HIS A 42 1.01 21.74 -4.86
C HIS A 42 1.77 20.72 -5.71
N ASP A 43 1.25 20.38 -6.90
CA ASP A 43 1.93 19.59 -7.92
C ASP A 43 2.31 18.17 -7.46
N VAL A 44 1.36 17.50 -6.76
CA VAL A 44 1.54 16.09 -6.38
C VAL A 44 1.37 15.17 -7.59
N ASP A 45 1.99 13.99 -7.54
CA ASP A 45 1.91 13.00 -8.62
C ASP A 45 0.63 12.14 -8.54
N HIS A 46 0.10 11.95 -7.34
CA HIS A 46 -1.09 11.13 -7.07
C HIS A 46 -1.77 11.57 -5.77
N ILE A 47 -2.99 11.08 -5.55
CA ILE A 47 -3.74 11.32 -4.32
C ILE A 47 -3.72 10.06 -3.46
N LYS A 48 -3.32 10.17 -2.18
CA LYS A 48 -3.40 9.10 -1.18
C LYS A 48 -4.64 9.28 -0.33
N LEU A 49 -5.53 8.25 -0.34
CA LEU A 49 -6.72 8.17 0.50
C LEU A 49 -6.57 7.06 1.53
N ASN A 50 -6.85 7.36 2.80
CA ASN A 50 -6.97 6.35 3.86
C ASN A 50 -8.46 6.06 4.08
N ILE A 51 -8.93 4.96 3.49
CA ILE A 51 -10.37 4.61 3.44
C ILE A 51 -10.78 3.81 4.69
N SER A 52 -9.86 3.02 5.23
CA SER A 52 -10.08 2.13 6.37
C SER A 52 -9.04 2.37 7.46
N GLY A 53 -9.21 1.71 8.58
CA GLY A 53 -8.22 1.68 9.64
C GLY A 53 -7.03 0.77 9.34
N GLY A 54 -6.06 0.75 10.26
CA GLY A 54 -4.83 -0.03 10.14
C GLY A 54 -4.45 -0.78 11.41
N ILE A 55 -3.27 -1.39 11.41
CA ILE A 55 -2.75 -2.14 12.56
C ILE A 55 -1.72 -1.34 13.39
N MET A 56 -1.16 -0.28 12.82
CA MET A 56 -0.08 0.51 13.48
C MET A 56 -0.58 1.82 14.12
N GLY A 57 -1.89 1.98 14.27
CA GLY A 57 -2.53 3.15 14.88
C GLY A 57 -2.99 2.93 16.33
N PRO A 58 -3.69 3.90 16.93
CA PRO A 58 -4.35 3.78 18.24
C PRO A 58 -5.39 2.65 18.27
N ARG A 59 -5.93 2.37 19.48
CA ARG A 59 -6.88 1.26 19.67
C ARG A 59 -8.17 1.35 18.85
N TRP A 60 -8.61 2.55 18.52
CA TRP A 60 -9.80 2.80 17.69
C TRP A 60 -9.51 2.73 16.19
N ASP A 61 -8.25 2.78 15.78
CA ASP A 61 -7.81 2.65 14.39
C ASP A 61 -7.67 1.16 14.03
N ARG A 62 -8.77 0.53 13.63
CA ARG A 62 -8.84 -0.91 13.38
C ARG A 62 -8.93 -1.21 11.88
N HIS A 63 -8.05 -2.08 11.41
CA HIS A 63 -7.99 -2.50 10.00
C HIS A 63 -9.25 -3.21 9.49
N THR A 64 -10.14 -3.64 10.39
CA THR A 64 -11.43 -4.26 10.06
C THR A 64 -12.56 -3.24 9.83
N GLU A 65 -12.29 -1.94 10.01
CA GLU A 65 -13.29 -0.88 9.95
C GLU A 65 -13.03 0.07 8.79
N SER A 66 -14.08 0.42 8.05
CA SER A 66 -14.06 1.48 7.03
C SER A 66 -14.48 2.79 7.68
N PHE A 67 -13.82 3.89 7.31
CA PHE A 67 -14.00 5.19 7.99
C PHE A 67 -14.74 6.22 7.15
N LEU A 68 -14.63 6.16 5.83
CA LEU A 68 -15.26 7.12 4.94
C LEU A 68 -16.70 6.74 4.65
N LEU A 69 -17.56 7.76 4.65
CA LEU A 69 -18.91 7.63 4.15
C LEU A 69 -18.92 7.44 2.62
N PRO A 70 -19.92 6.78 2.04
CA PRO A 70 -20.02 6.58 0.60
C PRO A 70 -19.87 7.87 -0.21
N GLU A 71 -20.51 8.95 0.20
CA GLU A 71 -20.46 10.24 -0.48
C GLU A 71 -19.09 10.91 -0.41
N GLU A 72 -18.30 10.64 0.62
CA GLU A 72 -16.93 11.16 0.76
C GLU A 72 -16.00 10.47 -0.24
N ILE A 73 -16.01 9.14 -0.24
CA ILE A 73 -15.16 8.34 -1.13
C ILE A 73 -15.55 8.53 -2.60
N GLU A 74 -16.85 8.55 -2.92
CA GLU A 74 -17.34 8.80 -4.28
C GLU A 74 -16.93 10.17 -4.79
N THR A 75 -17.04 11.22 -3.97
CA THR A 75 -16.62 12.58 -4.33
C THR A 75 -15.11 12.64 -4.56
N ALA A 76 -14.31 12.03 -3.70
CA ALA A 76 -12.85 12.01 -3.84
C ALA A 76 -12.44 11.35 -5.17
N PHE A 77 -12.98 10.17 -5.47
CA PHE A 77 -12.67 9.46 -6.72
C PHE A 77 -13.20 10.16 -7.96
N ALA A 78 -14.41 10.74 -7.90
CA ALA A 78 -14.99 11.51 -9.02
C ALA A 78 -14.11 12.71 -9.38
N LEU A 79 -13.62 13.44 -8.37
CA LEU A 79 -12.74 14.59 -8.57
C LEU A 79 -11.37 14.17 -9.13
N CYS A 80 -10.77 13.12 -8.59
CA CYS A 80 -9.50 12.59 -9.09
C CYS A 80 -9.61 12.14 -10.54
N ARG A 81 -10.68 11.41 -10.89
CA ARG A 81 -10.97 11.00 -12.28
C ARG A 81 -11.14 12.19 -13.21
N GLN A 82 -11.89 13.22 -12.80
CA GLN A 82 -12.09 14.45 -13.58
C GLN A 82 -10.77 15.18 -13.86
N ARG A 83 -9.82 15.10 -12.91
CA ARG A 83 -8.52 15.78 -12.97
C ARG A 83 -7.41 14.86 -13.47
N THR A 84 -7.71 13.60 -13.82
CA THR A 84 -6.76 12.57 -14.28
C THR A 84 -5.63 12.26 -13.30
N PHE A 85 -5.91 12.36 -11.99
CA PHE A 85 -5.00 11.97 -10.92
C PHE A 85 -5.23 10.54 -10.50
N PRO A 86 -4.20 9.68 -10.44
CA PRO A 86 -4.33 8.33 -9.89
C PRO A 86 -4.58 8.38 -8.38
N VAL A 87 -5.38 7.43 -7.90
CA VAL A 87 -5.68 7.29 -6.48
C VAL A 87 -4.96 6.07 -5.92
N MET A 88 -4.16 6.30 -4.89
CA MET A 88 -3.52 5.31 -4.05
C MET A 88 -4.36 5.12 -2.79
N ALA A 89 -4.95 3.94 -2.58
CA ALA A 89 -5.92 3.72 -1.53
C ALA A 89 -5.37 2.78 -0.44
N HIS A 90 -5.21 3.29 0.79
CA HIS A 90 -5.11 2.43 1.96
C HIS A 90 -6.49 1.81 2.22
N ALA A 91 -6.63 0.53 1.97
CA ALA A 91 -7.86 -0.25 2.12
C ALA A 91 -7.51 -1.66 2.65
N THR A 92 -7.96 -2.00 3.84
CA THR A 92 -7.45 -3.12 4.62
C THR A 92 -8.45 -4.25 4.85
N ASN A 93 -9.71 -4.01 4.54
CA ASN A 93 -10.80 -4.98 4.67
C ASN A 93 -11.56 -5.14 3.35
N PRO A 94 -12.36 -6.20 3.16
CA PRO A 94 -13.01 -6.50 1.89
C PRO A 94 -13.94 -5.41 1.38
N GLU A 95 -14.64 -4.72 2.28
CA GLU A 95 -15.56 -3.64 1.92
C GLU A 95 -14.80 -2.46 1.30
N ALA A 96 -13.77 -1.98 1.99
CA ALA A 96 -12.94 -0.87 1.52
C ALA A 96 -12.21 -1.22 0.21
N VAL A 97 -11.67 -2.44 0.09
CA VAL A 97 -10.97 -2.92 -1.11
C VAL A 97 -11.91 -2.91 -2.32
N LYS A 98 -13.07 -3.56 -2.21
CA LYS A 98 -14.07 -3.62 -3.32
C LYS A 98 -14.58 -2.25 -3.69
N MET A 99 -14.86 -1.40 -2.71
CA MET A 99 -15.31 -0.01 -2.97
C MET A 99 -14.27 0.79 -3.74
N ALA A 100 -13.01 0.75 -3.29
CA ALA A 100 -11.92 1.47 -3.95
C ALA A 100 -11.68 0.98 -5.39
N ILE A 101 -11.66 -0.34 -5.61
CA ILE A 101 -11.51 -0.93 -6.94
C ILE A 101 -12.66 -0.51 -7.86
N LYS A 102 -13.89 -0.61 -7.39
CA LYS A 102 -15.10 -0.22 -8.13
C LYS A 102 -15.08 1.25 -8.56
N LEU A 103 -14.53 2.11 -7.72
CA LEU A 103 -14.42 3.55 -8.01
C LEU A 103 -13.22 3.91 -8.89
N GLY A 104 -12.32 2.95 -9.17
CA GLY A 104 -11.20 3.11 -10.08
C GLY A 104 -9.88 3.46 -9.39
N ALA A 105 -9.62 2.89 -8.22
CA ALA A 105 -8.32 3.01 -7.57
C ALA A 105 -7.20 2.53 -8.51
N HIS A 106 -6.11 3.30 -8.58
CA HIS A 106 -4.91 2.90 -9.29
C HIS A 106 -4.17 1.81 -8.55
N THR A 107 -3.98 2.00 -7.23
CA THR A 107 -3.37 1.01 -6.35
C THR A 107 -4.20 0.80 -5.09
N ILE A 108 -4.16 -0.42 -4.56
CA ILE A 108 -4.63 -0.76 -3.21
C ILE A 108 -3.42 -1.15 -2.38
N GLU A 109 -3.25 -0.46 -1.27
CA GLU A 109 -2.19 -0.72 -0.30
C GLU A 109 -2.72 -1.63 0.81
N HIS A 110 -1.88 -2.57 1.22
CA HIS A 110 -2.09 -3.51 2.32
C HIS A 110 -3.09 -4.64 2.02
N ALA A 111 -4.37 -4.35 1.85
CA ALA A 111 -5.45 -5.34 1.67
C ALA A 111 -5.26 -6.54 2.61
N TYR A 112 -5.17 -6.29 3.94
CA TYR A 112 -4.87 -7.33 4.93
C TYR A 112 -5.88 -8.48 4.88
N ILE A 113 -7.14 -8.15 4.63
CA ILE A 113 -8.23 -9.12 4.51
C ILE A 113 -8.85 -8.99 3.13
N THR A 114 -8.90 -10.10 2.39
CA THR A 114 -9.59 -10.19 1.09
C THR A 114 -10.48 -11.43 1.03
N ASP A 115 -11.65 -11.27 0.45
CA ASP A 115 -12.52 -12.38 0.03
C ASP A 115 -12.31 -12.72 -1.46
N GLU A 116 -13.04 -13.70 -1.98
CA GLU A 116 -12.93 -14.13 -3.38
C GLU A 116 -13.41 -13.05 -4.37
N ASP A 117 -14.37 -12.22 -3.95
CA ASP A 117 -14.84 -11.10 -4.77
C ASP A 117 -13.76 -10.04 -4.93
N CYS A 118 -13.01 -9.73 -3.85
CA CYS A 118 -11.85 -8.83 -3.92
C CYS A 118 -10.84 -9.31 -4.96
N ILE A 119 -10.51 -10.60 -4.97
CA ILE A 119 -9.55 -11.17 -5.93
C ILE A 119 -10.09 -11.07 -7.35
N THR A 120 -11.35 -11.38 -7.55
CA THR A 120 -12.04 -11.25 -8.85
C THR A 120 -12.01 -9.80 -9.35
N ASP A 121 -12.29 -8.85 -8.47
CA ASP A 121 -12.27 -7.42 -8.77
C ASP A 121 -10.87 -6.93 -9.13
N PHE A 122 -9.84 -7.35 -8.40
CA PHE A 122 -8.44 -7.03 -8.75
C PHE A 122 -8.07 -7.51 -10.15
N VAL A 123 -8.39 -8.77 -10.46
CA VAL A 123 -8.05 -9.36 -11.77
C VAL A 123 -8.80 -8.65 -12.90
N SER A 124 -10.09 -8.38 -12.73
CA SER A 124 -10.94 -7.79 -13.76
C SER A 124 -10.67 -6.31 -14.01
N SER A 125 -10.37 -5.55 -12.95
CA SER A 125 -10.09 -4.11 -13.06
C SER A 125 -8.67 -3.80 -13.52
N GLY A 126 -7.72 -4.68 -13.22
CA GLY A 126 -6.30 -4.44 -13.41
C GLY A 126 -5.70 -3.44 -12.42
N THR A 127 -6.39 -3.14 -11.32
CA THR A 127 -5.88 -2.36 -10.20
C THR A 127 -4.64 -3.03 -9.62
N TRP A 128 -3.61 -2.24 -9.29
CA TRP A 128 -2.40 -2.77 -8.66
C TRP A 128 -2.62 -3.07 -7.18
N TYR A 129 -2.04 -4.17 -6.72
CA TYR A 129 -1.97 -4.52 -5.31
C TYR A 129 -0.54 -4.34 -4.79
N VAL A 130 -0.37 -3.57 -3.72
CA VAL A 130 0.91 -3.34 -3.03
C VAL A 130 0.76 -3.87 -1.60
N PRO A 131 1.20 -5.10 -1.31
CA PRO A 131 0.86 -5.80 -0.06
C PRO A 131 1.52 -5.21 1.19
N THR A 132 2.74 -4.68 1.10
CA THR A 132 3.46 -4.16 2.28
C THR A 132 3.54 -5.17 3.44
N LEU A 133 3.98 -6.39 3.15
CA LEU A 133 4.05 -7.49 4.13
C LEU A 133 4.84 -7.14 5.38
N SER A 134 5.81 -6.23 5.26
CA SER A 134 6.62 -5.75 6.37
C SER A 134 5.80 -5.17 7.53
N ILE A 135 4.61 -4.64 7.28
CA ILE A 135 3.75 -4.09 8.35
C ILE A 135 3.26 -5.18 9.31
N SER A 136 2.90 -6.37 8.80
CA SER A 136 2.36 -7.46 9.60
C SER A 136 3.34 -8.60 9.87
N GLN A 137 4.36 -8.80 9.01
CA GLN A 137 5.24 -9.98 9.06
C GLN A 137 6.59 -9.74 9.78
N LEU A 138 6.88 -8.52 10.21
CA LEU A 138 8.14 -8.15 10.89
C LEU A 138 7.98 -7.86 12.38
N SER A 139 6.99 -8.45 13.04
CA SER A 139 6.94 -8.41 14.50
C SER A 139 8.09 -9.23 15.10
N PRO A 140 8.51 -8.96 16.36
CA PRO A 140 9.53 -9.77 17.01
C PRO A 140 9.23 -11.26 17.06
N ASN A 141 7.94 -11.63 17.08
CA ASN A 141 7.50 -13.03 17.16
C ASN A 141 7.58 -13.75 15.80
N LEU A 142 7.50 -13.01 14.70
CA LEU A 142 7.47 -13.54 13.33
C LEU A 142 8.80 -13.40 12.59
N ALA A 143 9.73 -12.61 13.11
CA ALA A 143 11.07 -12.44 12.56
C ALA A 143 11.88 -13.76 12.64
N THR A 144 12.34 -14.25 11.49
CA THR A 144 13.05 -15.53 11.39
C THR A 144 14.52 -15.37 11.05
N THR A 145 14.87 -14.47 10.14
CA THR A 145 16.26 -14.22 9.75
C THR A 145 16.94 -13.23 10.72
N GLU A 146 18.26 -13.24 10.75
CA GLU A 146 19.02 -12.31 11.60
C GLU A 146 18.76 -10.85 11.22
N HIS A 147 18.54 -10.55 9.93
CA HIS A 147 18.17 -9.22 9.47
C HIS A 147 16.78 -8.79 9.97
N GLU A 148 15.78 -9.68 9.86
CA GLU A 148 14.43 -9.42 10.39
C GLU A 148 14.46 -9.18 11.90
N LYS A 149 15.16 -10.03 12.66
CA LYS A 149 15.32 -9.91 14.12
C LYS A 149 16.01 -8.60 14.51
N ALA A 150 17.10 -8.26 13.84
CA ALA A 150 17.82 -7.02 14.10
C ALA A 150 16.96 -5.80 13.81
N TRP A 151 16.17 -5.84 12.72
CA TRP A 151 15.23 -4.77 12.38
C TRP A 151 14.13 -4.65 13.44
N ALA A 152 13.46 -5.75 13.81
CA ALA A 152 12.39 -5.77 14.82
C ALA A 152 12.90 -5.26 16.19
N ALA A 153 14.10 -5.64 16.58
CA ALA A 153 14.72 -5.16 17.82
C ALA A 153 14.99 -3.65 17.82
N ARG A 154 15.38 -3.08 16.67
CA ARG A 154 15.59 -1.61 16.57
C ARG A 154 14.28 -0.83 16.56
N LYS A 155 13.23 -1.38 15.97
CA LYS A 155 11.91 -0.73 15.89
C LYS A 155 11.22 -0.60 17.22
N GLN A 156 11.45 -1.54 18.14
CA GLN A 156 10.85 -1.52 19.48
C GLN A 156 9.35 -1.25 19.47
N LEU A 157 8.60 -2.01 18.66
CA LEU A 157 7.15 -1.88 18.60
C LEU A 157 6.55 -2.03 19.99
N ALA A 158 5.57 -1.19 20.32
CA ALA A 158 4.81 -1.31 21.54
C ALA A 158 4.11 -2.67 21.62
N PRO A 159 3.98 -3.28 22.81
CA PRO A 159 3.43 -4.64 22.95
C PRO A 159 2.05 -4.83 22.33
N ASP A 160 1.19 -3.83 22.41
CA ASP A 160 -0.15 -3.84 21.79
C ASP A 160 -0.10 -3.84 20.26
N LEU A 161 0.87 -3.14 19.66
CA LEU A 161 1.11 -3.16 18.22
C LEU A 161 1.67 -4.50 17.75
N VAL A 162 2.53 -5.15 18.55
CA VAL A 162 3.00 -6.52 18.27
C VAL A 162 1.82 -7.49 18.24
N VAL A 163 0.93 -7.44 19.23
CA VAL A 163 -0.27 -8.30 19.27
C VAL A 163 -1.16 -8.08 18.05
N ARG A 164 -1.36 -6.83 17.64
CA ARG A 164 -2.18 -6.49 16.47
C ARG A 164 -1.55 -6.94 15.16
N ALA A 165 -0.25 -6.74 15.01
CA ALA A 165 0.49 -7.22 13.83
C ALA A 165 0.43 -8.74 13.72
N ASP A 166 0.70 -9.46 14.81
CA ASP A 166 0.66 -10.93 14.85
C ASP A 166 -0.74 -11.46 14.53
N ALA A 167 -1.79 -10.81 15.05
CA ALA A 167 -3.18 -11.22 14.78
C ALA A 167 -3.57 -11.03 13.30
N ALA A 168 -3.07 -10.00 12.64
CA ALA A 168 -3.35 -9.74 11.23
C ALA A 168 -2.46 -10.55 10.27
N ALA A 169 -1.36 -11.10 10.75
CA ALA A 169 -0.29 -11.66 9.90
C ALA A 169 -0.74 -12.84 9.04
N GLU A 170 -1.57 -13.72 9.57
CA GLU A 170 -2.06 -14.89 8.84
C GLU A 170 -3.05 -14.49 7.73
N GLU A 171 -4.03 -13.63 8.05
CA GLU A 171 -5.00 -13.14 7.08
C GLU A 171 -4.32 -12.36 5.94
N HIS A 172 -3.36 -11.51 6.28
CA HIS A 172 -2.59 -10.76 5.30
C HIS A 172 -1.76 -11.66 4.38
N ARG A 173 -1.09 -12.66 4.94
CA ARG A 173 -0.36 -13.67 4.16
C ARG A 173 -1.29 -14.44 3.23
N ASN A 174 -2.45 -14.86 3.72
CA ASN A 174 -3.45 -15.56 2.92
C ASN A 174 -3.99 -14.68 1.78
N SER A 175 -4.28 -13.41 2.03
CA SER A 175 -4.67 -12.43 1.02
C SER A 175 -3.60 -12.24 -0.05
N PHE A 176 -2.33 -12.10 0.37
CA PHE A 176 -1.19 -12.04 -0.54
C PHE A 176 -1.10 -13.29 -1.43
N GLN A 177 -1.20 -14.48 -0.86
CA GLN A 177 -1.12 -15.74 -1.60
C GLN A 177 -2.26 -15.89 -2.60
N LYS A 178 -3.50 -15.59 -2.21
CA LYS A 178 -4.65 -15.61 -3.13
C LYS A 178 -4.42 -14.68 -4.33
N ALA A 179 -3.99 -13.45 -4.08
CA ALA A 179 -3.70 -12.48 -5.13
C ALA A 179 -2.57 -12.95 -6.06
N LEU A 180 -1.48 -13.48 -5.48
CA LEU A 180 -0.33 -14.00 -6.22
C LEU A 180 -0.73 -15.16 -7.14
N PHE A 181 -1.49 -16.14 -6.64
CA PHE A 181 -1.94 -17.31 -7.42
C PHE A 181 -2.97 -16.97 -8.48
N ALA A 182 -3.81 -15.96 -8.23
CA ALA A 182 -4.79 -15.49 -9.20
C ALA A 182 -4.19 -14.61 -10.31
N GLY A 183 -2.91 -14.25 -10.22
CA GLY A 183 -2.24 -13.40 -11.20
C GLY A 183 -2.64 -11.93 -11.12
N VAL A 184 -3.03 -11.46 -9.94
CA VAL A 184 -3.28 -10.03 -9.69
C VAL A 184 -2.02 -9.23 -10.04
N LYS A 185 -2.17 -8.05 -10.61
CA LYS A 185 -1.04 -7.14 -10.83
C LYS A 185 -0.51 -6.66 -9.48
N MET A 186 0.72 -7.00 -9.16
CA MET A 186 1.32 -6.68 -7.87
C MET A 186 2.65 -5.96 -8.04
N ALA A 187 2.90 -4.97 -7.20
CA ALA A 187 4.17 -4.27 -7.08
C ALA A 187 4.66 -4.31 -5.63
N LEU A 188 5.99 -4.23 -5.46
CA LEU A 188 6.60 -4.26 -4.14
C LEU A 188 6.55 -2.88 -3.50
N GLY A 189 6.13 -2.83 -2.24
CA GLY A 189 6.19 -1.67 -1.36
C GLY A 189 6.32 -2.12 0.09
N SER A 190 7.04 -1.39 0.93
CA SER A 190 7.33 -1.77 2.32
C SER A 190 6.61 -0.95 3.38
N ASP A 191 6.26 0.29 3.06
CA ASP A 191 5.54 1.24 3.92
C ASP A 191 6.16 1.44 5.33
N ILE A 192 7.44 1.17 5.51
CA ILE A 192 8.14 1.36 6.79
C ILE A 192 9.50 2.04 6.59
N SER A 193 9.86 2.88 7.56
CA SER A 193 11.17 3.55 7.59
C SER A 193 12.18 2.79 8.49
N PRO A 194 13.46 2.79 8.14
CA PRO A 194 14.06 3.45 6.98
C PRO A 194 13.87 2.62 5.69
N MET A 195 13.45 3.28 4.62
CA MET A 195 13.04 2.61 3.38
C MET A 195 14.14 1.77 2.71
N HIS A 196 15.40 2.14 2.82
CA HIS A 196 16.51 1.41 2.24
C HIS A 196 16.72 0.01 2.86
N GLU A 197 16.33 -0.19 4.13
CA GLU A 197 16.35 -1.49 4.77
C GLU A 197 15.05 -2.26 4.55
N SER A 198 13.93 -1.59 4.75
CA SER A 198 12.61 -2.23 4.69
C SER A 198 12.24 -2.73 3.29
N ALA A 199 12.68 -2.03 2.24
CA ALA A 199 12.51 -2.50 0.87
C ALA A 199 13.24 -3.82 0.59
N LEU A 200 14.44 -4.02 1.17
CA LEU A 200 15.17 -5.28 1.05
C LEU A 200 14.52 -6.39 1.87
N LEU A 201 14.02 -6.06 3.08
CA LEU A 201 13.26 -7.02 3.89
C LEU A 201 11.97 -7.44 3.20
N GLU A 202 11.28 -6.52 2.56
CA GLU A 202 10.05 -6.81 1.82
C GLU A 202 10.27 -7.84 0.71
N LEU A 203 11.38 -7.78 -0.03
CA LEU A 203 11.76 -8.82 -1.00
C LEU A 203 11.84 -10.20 -0.35
N GLY A 204 12.49 -10.31 0.81
CA GLY A 204 12.59 -11.55 1.57
C GLY A 204 11.24 -12.04 2.06
N LEU A 205 10.37 -11.14 2.52
CA LEU A 205 9.03 -11.45 3.00
C LEU A 205 8.12 -11.97 1.88
N TRP A 206 8.21 -11.42 0.67
CA TRP A 206 7.50 -11.97 -0.48
C TRP A 206 7.83 -13.45 -0.69
N VAL A 207 9.12 -13.81 -0.66
CA VAL A 207 9.56 -15.20 -0.80
C VAL A 207 9.09 -16.05 0.38
N LYS A 208 9.22 -15.56 1.60
CA LYS A 208 8.76 -16.23 2.83
C LYS A 208 7.25 -16.48 2.79
N CYS A 209 6.47 -15.59 2.20
CA CYS A 209 5.03 -15.69 2.08
C CYS A 209 4.57 -16.47 0.83
N GLY A 210 5.47 -16.99 0.00
CA GLY A 210 5.13 -17.95 -1.07
C GLY A 210 5.41 -17.48 -2.50
N ALA A 211 5.94 -16.28 -2.71
CA ALA A 211 6.42 -15.87 -4.03
C ALA A 211 7.76 -16.55 -4.36
N THR A 212 8.03 -16.77 -5.63
CA THR A 212 9.38 -17.12 -6.08
C THR A 212 10.29 -15.89 -6.00
N PRO A 213 11.62 -16.06 -5.86
CA PRO A 213 12.56 -14.94 -5.92
C PRO A 213 12.41 -14.09 -7.18
N TRP A 214 12.08 -14.73 -8.31
CA TRP A 214 11.85 -14.04 -9.57
C TRP A 214 10.59 -13.16 -9.54
N GLN A 215 9.49 -13.64 -8.97
CA GLN A 215 8.27 -12.85 -8.80
C GLN A 215 8.51 -11.62 -7.91
N ALA A 216 9.23 -11.79 -6.80
CA ALA A 216 9.58 -10.67 -5.92
C ALA A 216 10.45 -9.64 -6.64
N LEU A 217 11.44 -10.09 -7.43
CA LEU A 217 12.31 -9.20 -8.20
C LEU A 217 11.54 -8.43 -9.28
N ILE A 218 10.66 -9.10 -10.01
CA ILE A 218 9.80 -8.46 -11.04
C ILE A 218 8.86 -7.44 -10.38
N ALA A 219 8.28 -7.77 -9.22
CA ALA A 219 7.42 -6.84 -8.47
C ALA A 219 8.17 -5.57 -8.04
N ALA A 220 9.45 -5.71 -7.65
CA ALA A 220 10.30 -4.61 -7.21
C ALA A 220 10.86 -3.75 -8.35
N THR A 221 10.83 -4.23 -9.59
CA THR A 221 11.48 -3.58 -10.74
C THR A 221 10.48 -3.26 -11.84
N LYS A 222 10.21 -4.22 -12.70
CA LYS A 222 9.33 -4.04 -13.88
C LYS A 222 7.93 -3.58 -13.46
N ASN A 223 7.29 -4.30 -12.55
CA ASN A 223 5.93 -4.00 -12.15
C ASN A 223 5.83 -2.64 -11.42
N ALA A 224 6.79 -2.33 -10.55
CA ALA A 224 6.84 -1.04 -9.88
C ALA A 224 7.01 0.12 -10.87
N ALA A 225 7.85 -0.05 -11.91
CA ALA A 225 8.01 0.94 -12.97
C ALA A 225 6.72 1.11 -13.80
N ASP A 226 6.07 0.00 -14.15
CA ASP A 226 4.78 0.02 -14.88
C ASP A 226 3.68 0.70 -14.04
N MET A 227 3.60 0.38 -12.75
CA MET A 227 2.67 1.00 -11.81
C MET A 227 2.87 2.51 -11.69
N CYS A 228 4.12 2.95 -11.65
CA CYS A 228 4.47 4.38 -11.61
C CYS A 228 4.37 5.08 -12.98
N GLY A 229 3.97 4.38 -14.03
CA GLY A 229 3.85 4.96 -15.38
C GLY A 229 5.18 5.24 -16.09
N VAL A 230 6.30 4.72 -15.58
CA VAL A 230 7.65 4.91 -16.15
C VAL A 230 8.26 3.64 -16.72
N GLY A 231 7.45 2.62 -16.98
CA GLY A 231 7.90 1.34 -17.50
C GLY A 231 8.57 1.40 -18.87
N SER A 232 8.31 2.46 -19.66
CA SER A 232 9.03 2.72 -20.91
C SER A 232 10.49 3.16 -20.71
N GLU A 233 10.83 3.69 -19.53
CA GLU A 233 12.14 4.25 -19.21
C GLU A 233 12.92 3.42 -18.20
N LEU A 234 12.25 2.64 -17.36
CA LEU A 234 12.81 1.94 -16.20
C LEU A 234 12.28 0.52 -16.07
N GLY A 235 12.81 -0.21 -15.07
CA GLY A 235 12.27 -1.47 -14.57
C GLY A 235 12.79 -2.72 -15.28
N THR A 236 13.39 -2.59 -16.47
CA THR A 236 13.99 -3.71 -17.20
C THR A 236 15.33 -3.28 -17.84
N VAL A 237 16.17 -4.27 -18.15
CA VAL A 237 17.45 -4.06 -18.85
C VAL A 237 17.20 -4.20 -20.34
N GLU A 238 16.92 -3.10 -21.02
CA GLU A 238 16.58 -3.05 -22.42
C GLU A 238 17.24 -1.84 -23.11
N PRO A 239 17.59 -1.93 -24.42
CA PRO A 239 18.10 -0.79 -25.15
C PRO A 239 17.14 0.41 -25.12
N GLY A 240 17.66 1.59 -24.86
CA GLY A 240 16.90 2.84 -24.83
C GLY A 240 16.37 3.22 -23.46
N LYS A 241 16.42 2.33 -22.47
CA LYS A 241 16.05 2.64 -21.07
C LYS A 241 17.22 3.26 -20.30
N LEU A 242 16.89 3.93 -19.20
CA LEU A 242 17.87 4.50 -18.28
C LEU A 242 18.69 3.39 -17.60
N ALA A 243 19.98 3.58 -17.49
CA ALA A 243 20.92 2.61 -16.94
C ALA A 243 21.00 2.64 -15.41
N ASP A 244 19.85 2.52 -14.75
CA ASP A 244 19.78 2.35 -13.29
C ASP A 244 20.02 0.87 -12.95
N LEU A 245 21.30 0.49 -12.90
CA LEU A 245 21.73 -0.89 -12.78
C LEU A 245 22.45 -1.11 -11.45
N ILE A 246 22.21 -2.26 -10.85
CA ILE A 246 23.00 -2.79 -9.73
C ILE A 246 23.57 -4.16 -10.11
N VAL A 247 24.75 -4.44 -9.63
CA VAL A 247 25.36 -5.77 -9.72
C VAL A 247 25.30 -6.39 -8.34
N VAL A 248 24.72 -7.57 -8.27
CA VAL A 248 24.62 -8.35 -7.02
C VAL A 248 25.51 -9.56 -7.12
N ALA A 249 26.21 -9.89 -6.01
CA ALA A 249 27.10 -11.05 -5.90
C ALA A 249 26.32 -12.24 -5.35
#